data_560d42f3814e6a91146a897a84dbf2e8
#
_entry.id   560d42f3814e6a91146a897a84dbf2e8
#
_cell.length_a   1.000
_cell.length_b   1.000
_cell.length_c   1.000
_cell.angle_alpha   90.00
_cell.angle_beta   90.00
_cell.angle_gamma   90.00
#
_symmetry.space_group_name_H-M   'P 1'
#
loop_
_entity.id
_entity.type
_entity.pdbx_description
1 polymer ?
#
loop_
_entity_poly.entity_id
_entity_poly.type
_entity_poly.pdbx_seq_one_letter_code
_entity_poly.pdbx_strand_id
1 'polypeptide(L)'
;VIFMPLYFKDQYESDYKPKIDAAGIPTIYIDYHAEKLENHQKSIEAIGKALGKEERAAEISKFYTDRLNRVMDRISKINKPKPTVYIETGNEGPEGLGFAYSDKVAWGALATQVGGDLITKDVVKSAGPVNPEFILERNPDIIMIIGSYWPKKPTSMRLGFDTNEAKSQELLKAFTTERQGWPELKAVQSKNVFSTHLGLPREVYDVAVFEYLAKTFYPEEFKDVDPEGTLKEFYEKFLPFSYGGVWFM
;
A
#
# COMPACT_ATOMS: atom_id res chain seq x y z
N VAL A 1 12.09 2.04 -26.10
CA VAL A 1 11.18 1.09 -25.45
C VAL A 1 10.20 1.82 -24.56
N ILE A 2 8.95 1.36 -24.49
CA ILE A 2 7.92 1.82 -23.54
C ILE A 2 7.69 0.72 -22.52
N PHE A 3 7.75 1.06 -21.24
CA PHE A 3 7.28 0.18 -20.16
C PHE A 3 5.83 0.58 -19.84
N MET A 4 4.91 -0.34 -20.06
CA MET A 4 3.47 -0.11 -19.91
C MET A 4 2.93 -0.97 -18.76
N PRO A 5 2.28 -0.36 -17.74
CA PRO A 5 1.63 -1.15 -16.72
C PRO A 5 0.58 -2.10 -17.30
N LEU A 6 0.62 -3.36 -16.92
CA LEU A 6 -0.29 -4.41 -17.44
C LEU A 6 -1.76 -4.05 -17.21
N TYR A 7 -2.06 -3.30 -16.15
CA TYR A 7 -3.40 -2.79 -15.86
C TYR A 7 -4.01 -1.94 -16.99
N PHE A 8 -3.18 -1.19 -17.74
CA PHE A 8 -3.65 -0.35 -18.84
C PHE A 8 -3.56 -1.04 -20.22
N LYS A 9 -3.23 -2.34 -20.27
CA LYS A 9 -2.96 -3.06 -21.52
C LYS A 9 -4.08 -2.90 -22.54
N ASP A 10 -5.31 -3.22 -22.18
CA ASP A 10 -6.43 -3.25 -23.13
C ASP A 10 -6.71 -1.86 -23.72
N GLN A 11 -6.71 -0.83 -22.88
CA GLN A 11 -6.88 0.56 -23.33
C GLN A 11 -5.70 1.00 -24.20
N TYR A 12 -4.46 0.67 -23.78
CA TYR A 12 -3.27 1.04 -24.54
C TYR A 12 -3.23 0.35 -25.91
N GLU A 13 -3.55 -0.93 -25.98
CA GLU A 13 -3.57 -1.70 -27.23
C GLU A 13 -4.64 -1.18 -28.20
N SER A 14 -5.81 -0.76 -27.69
CA SER A 14 -6.87 -0.13 -28.49
C SER A 14 -6.47 1.25 -29.02
N ASP A 15 -6.00 2.13 -28.15
CA ASP A 15 -5.98 3.57 -28.44
C ASP A 15 -4.62 4.05 -28.97
N TYR A 16 -3.51 3.40 -28.56
CA TYR A 16 -2.17 3.92 -28.78
C TYR A 16 -1.22 2.96 -29.51
N LYS A 17 -1.28 1.66 -29.20
CA LYS A 17 -0.31 0.68 -29.68
C LYS A 17 -0.12 0.65 -31.20
N PRO A 18 -1.16 0.76 -32.06
CA PRO A 18 -0.95 0.77 -33.50
C PRO A 18 -0.06 1.91 -34.02
N LYS A 19 -0.13 3.08 -33.34
CA LYS A 19 0.71 4.25 -33.68
C LYS A 19 2.15 4.07 -33.18
N ILE A 20 2.30 3.48 -32.02
CA ILE A 20 3.59 3.21 -31.39
C ILE A 20 4.35 2.13 -32.17
N ASP A 21 3.66 1.06 -32.58
CA ASP A 21 4.25 -0.01 -33.42
C ASP A 21 4.65 0.53 -34.81
N ALA A 22 3.83 1.39 -35.43
CA ALA A 22 4.19 2.04 -36.69
C ALA A 22 5.43 2.92 -36.58
N ALA A 23 5.72 3.47 -35.41
CA ALA A 23 6.96 4.21 -35.11
C ALA A 23 8.15 3.30 -34.76
N GLY A 24 7.99 1.98 -34.77
CA GLY A 24 9.04 1.02 -34.45
C GLY A 24 9.45 1.01 -32.98
N ILE A 25 8.58 1.47 -32.08
CA ILE A 25 8.88 1.56 -30.63
C ILE A 25 8.35 0.31 -29.93
N PRO A 26 9.22 -0.56 -29.38
CA PRO A 26 8.79 -1.76 -28.67
C PRO A 26 8.13 -1.41 -27.33
N THR A 27 7.08 -2.16 -26.98
CA THR A 27 6.39 -2.06 -25.69
C THR A 27 6.62 -3.32 -24.86
N ILE A 28 6.94 -3.14 -23.59
CA ILE A 28 7.09 -4.21 -22.60
C ILE A 28 6.06 -3.96 -21.48
N TYR A 29 5.21 -4.95 -21.22
CA TYR A 29 4.26 -4.87 -20.12
C TYR A 29 4.94 -5.26 -18.81
N ILE A 30 4.69 -4.46 -17.78
CA ILE A 30 5.18 -4.66 -16.41
C ILE A 30 4.01 -4.64 -15.43
N ASP A 31 4.14 -5.34 -14.31
CA ASP A 31 3.08 -5.42 -13.31
C ASP A 31 3.67 -5.39 -11.90
N TYR A 32 3.38 -4.31 -11.18
CA TYR A 32 3.73 -4.10 -9.78
C TYR A 32 2.49 -4.05 -8.88
N HIS A 33 1.36 -4.63 -9.32
CA HIS A 33 0.19 -4.74 -8.47
C HIS A 33 0.42 -5.76 -7.36
N ALA A 34 0.10 -5.35 -6.16
CA ALA A 34 0.31 -6.13 -4.94
C ALA A 34 -0.42 -7.49 -4.91
N GLU A 35 -1.44 -7.65 -5.75
CA GLU A 35 -2.20 -8.90 -5.88
C GLU A 35 -1.42 -10.03 -6.55
N LYS A 36 -0.32 -9.70 -7.25
CA LYS A 36 0.46 -10.65 -8.08
C LYS A 36 1.95 -10.49 -7.87
N LEU A 37 2.41 -10.86 -6.70
CA LEU A 37 3.81 -10.69 -6.28
C LEU A 37 4.82 -11.37 -7.22
N GLU A 38 4.44 -12.48 -7.84
CA GLU A 38 5.26 -13.17 -8.84
C GLU A 38 5.54 -12.33 -10.09
N ASN A 39 4.69 -11.34 -10.39
CA ASN A 39 4.89 -10.44 -11.53
C ASN A 39 5.90 -9.33 -11.22
N HIS A 40 6.12 -8.98 -9.96
CA HIS A 40 7.11 -7.97 -9.57
C HIS A 40 8.51 -8.41 -10.01
N GLN A 41 8.92 -9.63 -9.66
CA GLN A 41 10.22 -10.17 -10.07
C GLN A 41 10.36 -10.23 -11.59
N LYS A 42 9.36 -10.75 -12.30
CA LYS A 42 9.35 -10.81 -13.78
C LYS A 42 9.47 -9.43 -14.40
N SER A 43 8.81 -8.41 -13.80
CA SER A 43 8.88 -7.03 -14.28
C SER A 43 10.26 -6.41 -14.08
N ILE A 44 10.88 -6.63 -12.91
CA ILE A 44 12.26 -6.19 -12.64
C ILE A 44 13.23 -6.81 -13.65
N GLU A 45 13.14 -8.13 -13.89
CA GLU A 45 13.97 -8.85 -14.85
C GLU A 45 13.77 -8.35 -16.28
N ALA A 46 12.50 -8.12 -16.69
CA ALA A 46 12.19 -7.61 -18.03
C ALA A 46 12.77 -6.22 -18.28
N ILE A 47 12.68 -5.33 -17.27
CA ILE A 47 13.30 -3.99 -17.33
C ILE A 47 14.83 -4.12 -17.41
N GLY A 48 15.43 -4.95 -16.57
CA GLY A 48 16.87 -5.19 -16.57
C GLY A 48 17.39 -5.63 -17.94
N LYS A 49 16.76 -6.65 -18.53
CA LYS A 49 17.09 -7.15 -19.87
C LYS A 49 16.93 -6.09 -20.96
N ALA A 50 15.81 -5.36 -20.93
CA ALA A 50 15.53 -4.33 -21.94
C ALA A 50 16.53 -3.17 -21.92
N LEU A 51 17.12 -2.89 -20.75
CA LEU A 51 18.07 -1.78 -20.54
C LEU A 51 19.53 -2.24 -20.49
N GLY A 52 19.83 -3.54 -20.60
CA GLY A 52 21.20 -4.08 -20.41
C GLY A 52 21.71 -3.83 -18.98
N LYS A 53 20.84 -3.99 -17.99
CA LYS A 53 21.11 -3.75 -16.55
C LYS A 53 20.71 -4.96 -15.70
N GLU A 54 21.02 -6.15 -16.17
CA GLU A 54 20.60 -7.41 -15.55
C GLU A 54 21.16 -7.57 -14.13
N GLU A 55 22.41 -7.17 -13.90
CA GLU A 55 23.03 -7.21 -12.57
C GLU A 55 22.28 -6.31 -11.59
N ARG A 56 21.95 -5.09 -12.01
CA ARG A 56 21.18 -4.16 -11.18
C ARG A 56 19.77 -4.67 -10.89
N ALA A 57 19.13 -5.26 -11.88
CA ALA A 57 17.83 -5.90 -11.72
C ALA A 57 17.90 -7.07 -10.73
N ALA A 58 18.95 -7.89 -10.77
CA ALA A 58 19.16 -8.98 -9.84
C ALA A 58 19.35 -8.49 -8.39
N GLU A 59 20.09 -7.39 -8.17
CA GLU A 59 20.24 -6.77 -6.84
C GLU A 59 18.90 -6.29 -6.29
N ILE A 60 18.09 -5.60 -7.10
CA ILE A 60 16.76 -5.11 -6.72
C ILE A 60 15.83 -6.28 -6.43
N SER A 61 15.80 -7.28 -7.30
CA SER A 61 14.99 -8.49 -7.12
C SER A 61 15.34 -9.22 -5.82
N LYS A 62 16.65 -9.36 -5.53
CA LYS A 62 17.11 -9.98 -4.28
C LYS A 62 16.72 -9.16 -3.05
N PHE A 63 16.88 -7.84 -3.10
CA PHE A 63 16.45 -6.95 -2.00
C PHE A 63 14.97 -7.15 -1.66
N TYR A 64 14.15 -7.22 -2.69
CA TYR A 64 12.70 -7.40 -2.58
C TYR A 64 12.35 -8.78 -2.04
N THR A 65 12.81 -9.84 -2.69
CA THR A 65 12.42 -11.22 -2.39
C THR A 65 12.91 -11.70 -1.03
N ASP A 66 14.12 -11.32 -0.61
CA ASP A 66 14.66 -11.71 0.70
C ASP A 66 13.81 -11.13 1.85
N ARG A 67 13.32 -9.90 1.70
CA ARG A 67 12.46 -9.25 2.71
C ARG A 67 11.05 -9.81 2.70
N LEU A 68 10.46 -9.93 1.52
CA LEU A 68 9.12 -10.48 1.38
C LEU A 68 9.05 -11.90 1.96
N ASN A 69 10.01 -12.76 1.61
CA ASN A 69 10.05 -14.13 2.12
C ASN A 69 10.16 -14.14 3.65
N ARG A 70 10.98 -13.27 4.25
CA ARG A 70 11.06 -13.17 5.72
C ARG A 70 9.73 -12.79 6.36
N VAL A 71 8.99 -11.87 5.77
CA VAL A 71 7.64 -11.50 6.25
C VAL A 71 6.70 -12.69 6.13
N MET A 72 6.61 -13.28 4.94
CA MET A 72 5.67 -14.38 4.67
C MET A 72 5.97 -15.63 5.51
N ASP A 73 7.25 -15.98 5.70
CA ASP A 73 7.67 -17.08 6.55
C ASP A 73 7.31 -16.87 8.02
N ARG A 74 7.40 -15.64 8.53
CA ARG A 74 6.95 -15.32 9.90
C ARG A 74 5.42 -15.40 10.01
N ILE A 75 4.70 -14.78 9.07
CA ILE A 75 3.23 -14.81 9.04
C ILE A 75 2.71 -16.25 9.03
N SER A 76 3.32 -17.14 8.24
CA SER A 76 2.91 -18.55 8.14
C SER A 76 3.02 -19.34 9.46
N LYS A 77 3.83 -18.86 10.39
CA LYS A 77 4.07 -19.49 11.70
C LYS A 77 3.21 -18.89 12.83
N ILE A 78 2.46 -17.81 12.54
CA ILE A 78 1.61 -17.18 13.55
C ILE A 78 0.35 -18.02 13.74
N ASN A 79 0.17 -18.52 14.95
CA ASN A 79 -1.02 -19.26 15.37
C ASN A 79 -1.83 -18.45 16.40
N LYS A 80 -2.32 -17.30 15.96
CA LYS A 80 -3.18 -16.39 16.75
C LYS A 80 -4.40 -16.00 15.93
N PRO A 81 -5.51 -15.58 16.57
CA PRO A 81 -6.63 -14.98 15.85
C PRO A 81 -6.14 -13.82 14.98
N LYS A 82 -6.64 -13.75 13.75
CA LYS A 82 -6.35 -12.64 12.86
C LYS A 82 -7.01 -11.37 13.37
N PRO A 83 -6.31 -10.22 13.41
CA PRO A 83 -6.95 -8.96 13.76
C PRO A 83 -7.99 -8.58 12.69
N THR A 84 -9.14 -8.08 13.12
CA THR A 84 -10.13 -7.49 12.23
C THR A 84 -9.67 -6.10 11.79
N VAL A 85 -9.67 -5.83 10.48
CA VAL A 85 -9.08 -4.63 9.90
C VAL A 85 -10.09 -3.89 9.04
N TYR A 86 -10.16 -2.58 9.21
CA TYR A 86 -10.83 -1.66 8.31
C TYR A 86 -9.79 -0.79 7.59
N ILE A 87 -9.91 -0.68 6.26
CA ILE A 87 -9.00 0.14 5.43
C ILE A 87 -9.83 1.02 4.51
N GLU A 88 -9.56 2.34 4.52
CA GLU A 88 -10.16 3.29 3.60
C GLU A 88 -9.15 4.31 3.05
N THR A 89 -9.47 4.92 1.91
CA THR A 89 -8.76 6.12 1.46
C THR A 89 -9.15 7.31 2.33
N GLY A 90 -8.15 8.06 2.81
CA GLY A 90 -8.38 9.25 3.64
C GLY A 90 -8.68 10.54 2.84
N ASN A 91 -9.17 10.41 1.61
CA ASN A 91 -9.38 11.53 0.70
C ASN A 91 -10.57 12.43 1.08
N GLU A 92 -11.55 11.93 1.84
CA GLU A 92 -12.72 12.72 2.26
C GLU A 92 -12.54 13.40 3.62
N GLY A 93 -11.40 13.18 4.30
CA GLY A 93 -11.15 13.74 5.63
C GLY A 93 -12.05 13.11 6.71
N PRO A 94 -12.10 13.71 7.91
CA PRO A 94 -12.96 13.22 9.00
C PRO A 94 -14.46 13.40 8.74
N GLU A 95 -14.85 14.28 7.85
CA GLU A 95 -16.24 14.62 7.55
C GLU A 95 -16.95 13.58 6.70
N GLY A 96 -16.19 12.75 5.95
CA GLY A 96 -16.73 11.74 5.05
C GLY A 96 -16.01 10.42 5.15
N LEU A 97 -16.53 9.40 4.43
CA LEU A 97 -15.85 8.13 4.25
C LEU A 97 -15.23 8.06 2.85
N GLY A 98 -14.00 7.60 2.80
CA GLY A 98 -13.34 7.26 1.55
C GLY A 98 -13.79 5.91 1.00
N PHE A 99 -13.07 5.42 -0.02
CA PHE A 99 -13.31 4.09 -0.54
C PHE A 99 -12.64 3.05 0.35
N ALA A 100 -13.41 2.08 0.82
CA ALA A 100 -12.90 0.87 1.43
C ALA A 100 -12.54 -0.17 0.36
N TYR A 101 -11.71 -1.14 0.72
CA TYR A 101 -11.19 -2.17 -0.20
C TYR A 101 -11.77 -3.55 0.13
N SER A 102 -11.92 -4.38 -0.92
CA SER A 102 -12.10 -5.83 -0.73
C SER A 102 -10.74 -6.51 -0.50
N ASP A 103 -10.80 -7.77 -0.07
CA ASP A 103 -9.62 -8.63 0.12
C ASP A 103 -8.90 -9.03 -1.19
N LYS A 104 -9.43 -8.64 -2.35
CA LYS A 104 -8.95 -9.04 -3.69
C LYS A 104 -8.13 -8.00 -4.40
N VAL A 105 -8.13 -6.75 -3.92
CA VAL A 105 -7.50 -5.63 -4.62
C VAL A 105 -6.71 -4.72 -3.70
N ALA A 106 -5.60 -4.21 -4.21
CA ALA A 106 -4.79 -3.17 -3.61
C ALA A 106 -4.53 -3.39 -2.09
N TRP A 107 -4.86 -2.41 -1.26
CA TRP A 107 -4.62 -2.43 0.17
C TRP A 107 -5.29 -3.59 0.91
N GLY A 108 -6.50 -3.99 0.47
CA GLY A 108 -7.19 -5.12 1.07
C GLY A 108 -6.50 -6.45 0.77
N ALA A 109 -6.00 -6.64 -0.46
CA ALA A 109 -5.22 -7.82 -0.83
C ALA A 109 -3.92 -7.92 -0.02
N LEU A 110 -3.19 -6.80 0.15
CA LEU A 110 -2.00 -6.73 0.99
C LEU A 110 -2.30 -7.12 2.44
N ALA A 111 -3.31 -6.49 3.05
CA ALA A 111 -3.69 -6.77 4.42
C ALA A 111 -4.05 -8.25 4.63
N THR A 112 -4.76 -8.85 3.69
CA THR A 112 -5.13 -10.27 3.73
C THR A 112 -3.92 -11.18 3.63
N GLN A 113 -2.95 -10.85 2.75
CA GLN A 113 -1.72 -11.64 2.58
C GLN A 113 -0.86 -11.66 3.85
N VAL A 114 -0.85 -10.58 4.62
CA VAL A 114 -0.12 -10.53 5.91
C VAL A 114 -0.99 -10.93 7.11
N GLY A 115 -2.13 -11.57 6.85
CA GLY A 115 -2.93 -12.21 7.89
C GLY A 115 -3.97 -11.31 8.58
N GLY A 116 -4.33 -10.17 8.00
CA GLY A 116 -5.48 -9.38 8.45
C GLY A 116 -6.81 -10.01 8.03
N ASP A 117 -7.85 -9.88 8.87
CA ASP A 117 -9.24 -10.21 8.53
C ASP A 117 -10.01 -8.93 8.17
N LEU A 118 -10.10 -8.66 6.87
CA LEU A 118 -10.69 -7.43 6.37
C LEU A 118 -12.21 -7.46 6.55
N ILE A 119 -12.78 -6.52 7.33
CA ILE A 119 -14.24 -6.48 7.60
C ILE A 119 -15.08 -6.21 6.34
N THR A 120 -14.47 -5.64 5.30
CA THR A 120 -15.12 -5.25 4.05
C THR A 120 -15.02 -6.29 2.92
N LYS A 121 -14.39 -7.46 3.15
CA LYS A 121 -14.12 -8.49 2.14
C LYS A 121 -15.33 -8.95 1.33
N ASP A 122 -16.51 -9.04 2.01
CA ASP A 122 -17.77 -9.47 1.40
C ASP A 122 -18.76 -8.31 1.15
N VAL A 123 -18.32 -7.07 1.40
CA VAL A 123 -19.17 -5.87 1.32
C VAL A 123 -18.95 -5.10 0.02
N VAL A 124 -17.70 -4.98 -0.41
CA VAL A 124 -17.35 -4.31 -1.66
C VAL A 124 -16.70 -5.29 -2.64
N LYS A 125 -17.02 -5.15 -3.94
CA LYS A 125 -16.46 -6.06 -4.97
C LYS A 125 -14.95 -5.84 -5.20
N SER A 126 -14.53 -4.59 -5.20
CA SER A 126 -13.14 -4.18 -5.33
C SER A 126 -12.81 -3.03 -4.39
N ALA A 127 -13.22 -1.82 -4.70
CA ALA A 127 -13.16 -0.67 -3.81
C ALA A 127 -14.44 0.16 -3.95
N GLY A 128 -14.92 0.73 -2.84
CA GLY A 128 -16.15 1.52 -2.86
C GLY A 128 -16.54 2.02 -1.47
N PRO A 129 -17.60 2.86 -1.44
CA PRO A 129 -18.10 3.37 -0.17
C PRO A 129 -18.77 2.25 0.65
N VAL A 130 -18.71 2.39 1.97
CA VAL A 130 -19.42 1.54 2.92
C VAL A 130 -20.32 2.39 3.82
N ASN A 131 -21.34 1.77 4.40
CA ASN A 131 -22.18 2.46 5.37
C ASN A 131 -21.38 2.74 6.66
N PRO A 132 -21.39 3.97 7.21
CA PRO A 132 -20.75 4.29 8.49
C PRO A 132 -21.19 3.37 9.64
N GLU A 133 -22.48 3.05 9.72
CA GLU A 133 -23.04 2.17 10.75
C GLU A 133 -22.44 0.76 10.71
N PHE A 134 -22.13 0.25 9.51
CA PHE A 134 -21.44 -1.04 9.34
C PHE A 134 -20.08 -1.05 10.05
N ILE A 135 -19.29 0.03 9.94
CA ILE A 135 -17.98 0.13 10.57
C ILE A 135 -18.13 0.14 12.10
N LEU A 136 -19.12 0.90 12.61
CA LEU A 136 -19.40 0.98 14.04
C LEU A 136 -19.87 -0.38 14.60
N GLU A 137 -20.73 -1.08 13.88
CA GLU A 137 -21.21 -2.43 14.25
C GLU A 137 -20.07 -3.45 14.26
N ARG A 138 -19.23 -3.46 13.23
CA ARG A 138 -18.10 -4.38 13.10
C ARG A 138 -16.98 -4.11 14.09
N ASN A 139 -16.85 -2.87 14.55
CA ASN A 139 -15.91 -2.43 15.57
C ASN A 139 -14.51 -3.06 15.45
N PRO A 140 -13.75 -2.75 14.37
CA PRO A 140 -12.50 -3.42 14.03
C PRO A 140 -11.41 -3.24 15.09
N ASP A 141 -10.47 -4.18 15.13
CA ASP A 141 -9.26 -4.12 15.98
C ASP A 141 -8.28 -3.05 15.50
N ILE A 142 -8.22 -2.85 14.19
CA ILE A 142 -7.27 -1.96 13.52
C ILE A 142 -7.99 -1.16 12.44
N ILE A 143 -7.67 0.12 12.35
CA ILE A 143 -8.11 1.02 11.28
C ILE A 143 -6.87 1.56 10.54
N MET A 144 -6.94 1.54 9.21
CA MET A 144 -5.91 2.13 8.36
C MET A 144 -6.51 3.19 7.44
N ILE A 145 -5.99 4.40 7.54
CA ILE A 145 -6.36 5.54 6.70
C ILE A 145 -5.28 5.74 5.64
N ILE A 146 -5.58 5.43 4.40
CA ILE A 146 -4.61 5.54 3.31
C ILE A 146 -4.50 7.00 2.88
N GLY A 147 -3.30 7.56 3.05
CA GLY A 147 -3.01 8.97 2.81
C GLY A 147 -2.38 9.23 1.44
N SER A 148 -2.53 10.44 0.95
CA SER A 148 -1.85 10.96 -0.23
C SER A 148 -1.89 12.49 -0.24
N TYR A 149 -1.53 13.12 -1.35
CA TYR A 149 -1.72 14.54 -1.56
C TYR A 149 -2.94 14.82 -2.44
N TRP A 150 -3.97 15.42 -1.88
CA TRP A 150 -5.16 15.89 -2.61
C TRP A 150 -5.29 17.41 -2.47
N PRO A 151 -4.80 18.21 -3.44
CA PRO A 151 -4.65 19.68 -3.33
C PRO A 151 -5.92 20.44 -2.93
N LYS A 152 -7.08 19.91 -3.38
CA LYS A 152 -8.40 20.55 -3.14
C LYS A 152 -9.12 20.05 -1.88
N LYS A 153 -8.47 19.19 -1.09
CA LYS A 153 -9.05 18.55 0.11
C LYS A 153 -8.11 18.74 1.31
N PRO A 154 -8.14 19.89 1.98
CA PRO A 154 -7.17 20.25 3.03
C PRO A 154 -7.25 19.36 4.28
N THR A 155 -8.42 18.77 4.56
CA THR A 155 -8.68 17.87 5.70
C THR A 155 -8.39 16.40 5.39
N SER A 156 -8.06 16.06 4.12
CA SER A 156 -7.69 14.71 3.73
C SER A 156 -6.40 14.23 4.43
N MET A 157 -6.28 12.92 4.65
CA MET A 157 -5.05 12.33 5.19
C MET A 157 -3.89 12.58 4.24
N ARG A 158 -2.88 13.32 4.69
CA ARG A 158 -1.74 13.70 3.88
C ARG A 158 -0.49 12.91 4.28
N LEU A 159 0.08 12.24 3.28
CA LEU A 159 1.36 11.53 3.38
C LEU A 159 2.16 11.74 2.09
N GLY A 160 3.44 11.39 2.11
CA GLY A 160 4.37 11.56 1.00
C GLY A 160 5.30 12.75 1.19
N PHE A 161 5.80 13.30 0.09
CA PHE A 161 6.79 14.37 0.10
C PHE A 161 6.23 15.75 0.52
N ASP A 162 4.94 15.99 0.28
CA ASP A 162 4.30 17.31 0.47
C ASP A 162 3.73 17.51 1.88
N THR A 163 4.34 16.90 2.88
CA THR A 163 3.90 17.00 4.27
C THR A 163 5.07 16.83 5.24
N ASN A 164 4.78 17.02 6.52
CA ASN A 164 5.68 16.67 7.62
C ASN A 164 4.92 15.88 8.68
N GLU A 165 5.67 15.26 9.59
CA GLU A 165 5.13 14.38 10.61
C GLU A 165 4.06 15.08 11.46
N ALA A 166 4.30 16.31 11.94
CA ALA A 166 3.35 17.04 12.76
C ALA A 166 2.00 17.28 12.05
N LYS A 167 2.04 17.64 10.75
CA LYS A 167 0.81 17.81 9.95
C LYS A 167 0.09 16.49 9.70
N SER A 168 0.81 15.43 9.42
CA SER A 168 0.22 14.11 9.23
C SER A 168 -0.42 13.57 10.52
N GLN A 169 0.22 13.78 11.66
CA GLN A 169 -0.34 13.44 12.99
C GLN A 169 -1.60 14.24 13.31
N GLU A 170 -1.60 15.56 13.06
CA GLU A 170 -2.78 16.41 13.22
C GLU A 170 -3.96 15.88 12.40
N LEU A 171 -3.73 15.57 11.12
CA LEU A 171 -4.77 15.06 10.23
C LEU A 171 -5.26 13.68 10.67
N LEU A 172 -4.37 12.74 11.01
CA LEU A 172 -4.76 11.41 11.48
C LEU A 172 -5.58 11.50 12.78
N LYS A 173 -5.18 12.41 13.69
CA LYS A 173 -5.93 12.66 14.93
C LYS A 173 -7.34 13.12 14.64
N ALA A 174 -7.57 14.00 13.65
CA ALA A 174 -8.91 14.48 13.29
C ALA A 174 -9.85 13.31 12.92
N PHE A 175 -9.38 12.29 12.19
CA PHE A 175 -10.16 11.09 11.91
C PHE A 175 -10.64 10.38 13.19
N THR A 176 -9.82 10.35 14.23
CA THR A 176 -10.13 9.64 15.48
C THR A 176 -11.00 10.44 16.44
N THR A 177 -10.96 11.77 16.37
CA THR A 177 -11.64 12.65 17.34
C THR A 177 -12.90 13.34 16.80
N GLU A 178 -12.96 13.59 15.49
CA GLU A 178 -14.02 14.40 14.89
C GLU A 178 -15.04 13.57 14.11
N ARG A 179 -14.66 12.38 13.63
CA ARG A 179 -15.58 11.52 12.89
C ARG A 179 -16.62 10.90 13.83
N GLN A 180 -17.89 11.08 13.51
CA GLN A 180 -19.00 10.65 14.34
C GLN A 180 -18.95 9.15 14.66
N GLY A 181 -19.02 8.81 15.95
CA GLY A 181 -19.01 7.46 16.48
C GLY A 181 -17.59 6.81 16.55
N TRP A 182 -16.60 7.38 15.91
CA TRP A 182 -15.24 6.80 15.90
C TRP A 182 -14.51 6.84 17.24
N PRO A 183 -14.68 7.88 18.10
CA PRO A 183 -14.08 7.89 19.43
C PRO A 183 -14.40 6.65 20.28
N GLU A 184 -15.55 6.01 20.03
CA GLU A 184 -16.01 4.83 20.76
C GLU A 184 -15.49 3.50 20.16
N LEU A 185 -14.88 3.52 18.97
CA LEU A 185 -14.34 2.33 18.34
C LEU A 185 -13.15 1.77 19.12
N LYS A 186 -13.11 0.45 19.24
CA LYS A 186 -12.01 -0.31 19.88
C LYS A 186 -10.64 0.08 19.33
N ALA A 187 -10.50 0.18 18.00
CA ALA A 187 -9.27 0.60 17.37
C ALA A 187 -8.81 1.99 17.83
N VAL A 188 -9.74 2.95 17.96
CA VAL A 188 -9.43 4.31 18.41
C VAL A 188 -9.03 4.33 19.88
N GLN A 189 -9.79 3.66 20.75
CA GLN A 189 -9.50 3.59 22.18
C GLN A 189 -8.16 2.89 22.47
N SER A 190 -7.82 1.88 21.68
CA SER A 190 -6.55 1.14 21.79
C SER A 190 -5.39 1.80 21.03
N LYS A 191 -5.61 2.95 20.38
CA LYS A 191 -4.62 3.66 19.54
C LYS A 191 -4.12 2.82 18.35
N ASN A 192 -4.96 1.95 17.83
CA ASN A 192 -4.68 1.11 16.67
C ASN A 192 -5.24 1.74 15.38
N VAL A 193 -5.00 3.03 15.20
CA VAL A 193 -5.34 3.76 13.97
C VAL A 193 -4.04 4.22 13.33
N PHE A 194 -3.81 3.74 12.13
CA PHE A 194 -2.56 3.89 11.39
C PHE A 194 -2.79 4.53 10.03
N SER A 195 -1.72 4.98 9.40
CA SER A 195 -1.78 5.52 8.05
C SER A 195 -0.54 5.16 7.24
N THR A 196 -0.74 4.99 5.93
CA THR A 196 0.34 4.77 4.98
C THR A 196 0.02 5.39 3.62
N HIS A 197 1.05 5.65 2.80
CA HIS A 197 0.90 6.38 1.53
C HIS A 197 0.29 5.52 0.43
N LEU A 198 -0.72 6.06 -0.26
CA LEU A 198 -1.54 5.40 -1.28
C LEU A 198 -0.73 4.73 -2.42
N GLY A 199 0.37 5.34 -2.84
CA GLY A 199 1.17 4.89 -3.98
C GLY A 199 2.09 3.71 -3.70
N LEU A 200 2.44 3.44 -2.43
CA LEU A 200 3.45 2.44 -2.09
C LEU A 200 3.20 1.02 -2.66
N PRO A 201 1.96 0.49 -2.70
CA PRO A 201 1.71 -0.87 -3.23
C PRO A 201 1.86 -1.04 -4.74
N ARG A 202 2.31 -0.04 -5.45
CA ARG A 202 2.50 -0.09 -6.92
C ARG A 202 3.95 0.10 -7.31
N GLU A 203 4.83 0.00 -6.35
CA GLU A 203 6.25 0.30 -6.50
C GLU A 203 7.09 -0.95 -6.22
N VAL A 204 8.26 -0.99 -6.79
CA VAL A 204 9.24 -2.08 -6.59
C VAL A 204 9.74 -2.19 -5.14
N TYR A 205 9.43 -1.23 -4.30
CA TYR A 205 9.77 -1.19 -2.87
C TYR A 205 8.56 -1.39 -1.95
N ASP A 206 7.46 -1.92 -2.45
CA ASP A 206 6.26 -2.17 -1.65
C ASP A 206 6.47 -3.22 -0.54
N VAL A 207 7.59 -3.94 -0.56
CA VAL A 207 7.99 -4.81 0.53
C VAL A 207 8.03 -4.10 1.90
N ALA A 208 8.35 -2.80 1.93
CA ALA A 208 8.26 -1.98 3.14
C ALA A 208 6.81 -1.87 3.66
N VAL A 209 5.82 -1.92 2.76
CA VAL A 209 4.40 -1.97 3.14
C VAL A 209 4.04 -3.31 3.76
N PHE A 210 4.52 -4.43 3.20
CA PHE A 210 4.34 -5.75 3.82
C PHE A 210 4.91 -5.79 5.23
N GLU A 211 6.11 -5.24 5.42
CA GLU A 211 6.75 -5.12 6.74
C GLU A 211 5.92 -4.24 7.68
N TYR A 212 5.43 -3.10 7.20
CA TYR A 212 4.61 -2.18 7.99
C TYR A 212 3.28 -2.80 8.42
N LEU A 213 2.55 -3.44 7.50
CA LEU A 213 1.29 -4.12 7.82
C LEU A 213 1.51 -5.28 8.78
N ALA A 214 2.54 -6.11 8.56
CA ALA A 214 2.87 -7.22 9.42
C ALA A 214 3.20 -6.75 10.85
N LYS A 215 3.99 -5.68 10.99
CA LYS A 215 4.30 -5.08 12.28
C LYS A 215 3.08 -4.46 12.96
N THR A 216 2.20 -3.84 12.18
CA THR A 216 0.94 -3.27 12.69
C THR A 216 -0.01 -4.36 13.20
N PHE A 217 -0.10 -5.49 12.49
CA PHE A 217 -1.02 -6.58 12.84
C PHE A 217 -0.47 -7.50 13.93
N TYR A 218 0.85 -7.66 13.99
CA TYR A 218 1.55 -8.58 14.88
C TYR A 218 2.80 -7.90 15.49
N PRO A 219 2.61 -6.86 16.33
CA PRO A 219 3.72 -6.02 16.80
C PRO A 219 4.81 -6.78 17.55
N GLU A 220 4.46 -7.83 18.31
CA GLU A 220 5.45 -8.62 19.06
C GLU A 220 6.28 -9.52 18.13
N GLU A 221 5.64 -10.11 17.10
CA GLU A 221 6.28 -10.98 16.15
C GLU A 221 7.20 -10.21 15.17
N PHE A 222 6.94 -8.91 14.98
CA PHE A 222 7.67 -8.04 14.05
C PHE A 222 8.33 -6.84 14.72
N LYS A 223 8.60 -6.89 16.04
CA LYS A 223 9.20 -5.78 16.80
C LYS A 223 10.57 -5.34 16.29
N ASP A 224 11.34 -6.28 15.70
CA ASP A 224 12.67 -6.08 15.13
C ASP A 224 12.65 -5.55 13.68
N VAL A 225 11.47 -5.41 13.08
CA VAL A 225 11.33 -4.94 11.71
C VAL A 225 11.20 -3.42 11.67
N ASP A 226 11.91 -2.78 10.74
CA ASP A 226 11.89 -1.34 10.50
C ASP A 226 11.47 -1.04 9.05
N PRO A 227 10.16 -0.87 8.80
CA PRO A 227 9.65 -0.61 7.44
C PRO A 227 10.18 0.70 6.84
N GLU A 228 10.34 1.74 7.67
CA GLU A 228 10.88 3.02 7.23
C GLU A 228 12.37 2.89 6.88
N GLY A 229 13.12 2.17 7.70
CA GLY A 229 14.52 1.83 7.41
C GLY A 229 14.67 1.02 6.12
N THR A 230 13.75 0.09 5.85
CA THR A 230 13.73 -0.66 4.56
C THR A 230 13.50 0.28 3.38
N LEU A 231 12.55 1.20 3.48
CA LEU A 231 12.27 2.17 2.42
C LEU A 231 13.46 3.11 2.21
N LYS A 232 14.03 3.61 3.29
CA LYS A 232 15.23 4.46 3.27
C LYS A 232 16.43 3.76 2.62
N GLU A 233 16.68 2.50 2.99
CA GLU A 233 17.75 1.69 2.39
C GLU A 233 17.53 1.51 0.88
N PHE A 234 16.28 1.30 0.44
CA PHE A 234 15.97 1.22 -0.99
C PHE A 234 16.33 2.51 -1.71
N TYR A 235 15.94 3.67 -1.16
CA TYR A 235 16.26 4.98 -1.72
C TYR A 235 17.77 5.18 -1.83
N GLU A 236 18.51 4.93 -0.77
CA GLU A 236 19.96 5.10 -0.71
C GLU A 236 20.72 4.20 -1.70
N LYS A 237 20.27 2.95 -1.88
CA LYS A 237 20.94 1.98 -2.75
C LYS A 237 20.54 2.08 -4.22
N PHE A 238 19.28 2.39 -4.48
CA PHE A 238 18.70 2.17 -5.80
C PHE A 238 18.21 3.43 -6.50
N LEU A 239 17.96 4.52 -5.80
CA LEU A 239 17.45 5.75 -6.38
C LEU A 239 18.50 6.87 -6.42
N PRO A 240 18.42 7.78 -7.40
CA PRO A 240 19.39 8.87 -7.55
C PRO A 240 19.09 10.09 -6.65
N PHE A 241 18.11 10.01 -5.76
CA PHE A 241 17.67 11.09 -4.89
C PHE A 241 17.51 10.59 -3.45
N SER A 242 17.61 11.53 -2.49
CA SER A 242 17.56 11.22 -1.07
C SER A 242 16.16 10.83 -0.62
N TYR A 243 16.10 9.97 0.37
CA TYR A 243 14.87 9.67 1.10
C TYR A 243 14.34 10.93 1.81
N GLY A 244 13.04 11.08 1.87
CA GLY A 244 12.34 12.15 2.57
C GLY A 244 10.83 11.94 2.56
N GLY A 245 10.10 12.83 3.23
CA GLY A 245 8.65 12.75 3.35
C GLY A 245 8.19 11.88 4.52
N VAL A 246 6.88 11.67 4.62
CA VAL A 246 6.21 10.85 5.64
C VAL A 246 5.43 9.74 4.94
N TRP A 247 5.80 8.50 5.20
CA TRP A 247 5.24 7.34 4.47
C TRP A 247 4.38 6.44 5.32
N PHE A 248 4.65 6.41 6.63
CA PHE A 248 3.97 5.58 7.63
C PHE A 248 3.65 6.42 8.87
N MET A 249 2.50 6.14 9.51
CA MET A 249 2.05 6.80 10.74
C MET A 249 1.30 5.80 11.63
#